data_418c4233ed5e5295841be069665d74d3
#
_entry.id   418c4233ed5e5295841be069665d74d3
#
_cell.length_a   1.000
_cell.length_b   1.000
_cell.length_c   1.000
_cell.angle_alpha   90.00
_cell.angle_beta   90.00
_cell.angle_gamma   90.00
#
_symmetry.space_group_name_H-M   'P 1'
#
loop_
_entity.id
_entity.type
_entity.pdbx_description
1 polymer ?
#
loop_
_entity_poly.entity_id
_entity_poly.type
_entity_poly.pdbx_seq_one_letter_code
_entity_poly.pdbx_strand_id
1 'polypeptide(L)'
;MRGGWLSCPPAYRHRIRVAHKMMTGGMPFLLAEVNARLVLSGQAGDIRKRSIAEISARIAIVRETLAGFAFKSHDKVPFVWLTLPDPWLSGTFKNACLEHGVLINDEDQFKAGRSEQTFHGIRFGISQPKQRKDIAEGVAVIRRLLDEGRAGYDSFS
;
A
#
# COMPACT_ATOMS: atom_id res chain seq x y z
N MET A 1 6.48 -12.69 9.58
CA MET A 1 7.95 -12.54 9.76
C MET A 1 8.43 -11.47 8.81
N ARG A 2 9.27 -10.54 9.25
CA ARG A 2 9.88 -9.51 8.41
C ARG A 2 11.39 -9.55 8.58
N GLY A 3 12.13 -9.50 7.48
CA GLY A 3 13.58 -9.38 7.47
C GLY A 3 13.98 -8.45 6.33
N GLY A 4 15.11 -7.78 6.48
CA GLY A 4 15.63 -6.86 5.48
C GLY A 4 17.16 -6.94 5.39
N TRP A 5 17.67 -6.50 4.26
CA TRP A 5 19.11 -6.40 4.02
C TRP A 5 19.48 -4.95 3.69
N LEU A 6 20.58 -4.53 4.23
CA LEU A 6 21.19 -3.25 3.90
C LEU A 6 22.51 -3.50 3.17
N SER A 7 22.61 -3.01 1.96
CA SER A 7 23.88 -2.94 1.22
C SER A 7 24.46 -1.53 1.34
N CYS A 8 25.73 -1.42 1.69
CA CYS A 8 26.39 -0.13 1.85
C CYS A 8 27.86 -0.20 1.37
N PRO A 9 28.46 0.93 1.00
CA PRO A 9 29.90 0.99 0.74
C PRO A 9 30.72 0.50 1.94
N PRO A 10 31.87 -0.15 1.72
CA PRO A 10 32.71 -0.72 2.78
C PRO A 10 33.07 0.25 3.91
N ALA A 11 33.28 1.53 3.59
CA ALA A 11 33.60 2.59 4.54
C ALA A 11 32.53 2.79 5.64
N TYR A 12 31.26 2.48 5.35
CA TYR A 12 30.15 2.64 6.31
C TYR A 12 29.78 1.36 7.05
N ARG A 13 30.33 0.20 6.66
CA ARG A 13 29.98 -1.11 7.21
C ARG A 13 30.05 -1.17 8.74
N HIS A 14 31.15 -0.68 9.32
CA HIS A 14 31.32 -0.71 10.77
C HIS A 14 30.30 0.15 11.49
N ARG A 15 30.11 1.39 11.05
CA ARG A 15 29.15 2.34 11.66
C ARG A 15 27.72 1.82 11.59
N ILE A 16 27.31 1.26 10.46
CA ILE A 16 25.97 0.69 10.28
C ILE A 16 25.76 -0.52 11.18
N ARG A 17 26.76 -1.42 11.30
CA ARG A 17 26.67 -2.57 12.23
C ARG A 17 26.53 -2.13 13.68
N VAL A 18 27.29 -1.14 14.10
CA VAL A 18 27.21 -0.59 15.47
C VAL A 18 25.83 0.05 15.69
N ALA A 19 25.40 0.92 14.81
CA ALA A 19 24.09 1.57 14.90
C ALA A 19 22.95 0.54 14.95
N HIS A 20 22.95 -0.44 14.06
CA HIS A 20 21.96 -1.52 14.07
C HIS A 20 21.93 -2.28 15.40
N LYS A 21 23.11 -2.68 15.92
CA LYS A 21 23.19 -3.37 17.21
C LYS A 21 22.67 -2.52 18.37
N MET A 22 23.00 -1.23 18.38
CA MET A 22 22.55 -0.30 19.44
C MET A 22 21.04 -0.04 19.38
N MET A 23 20.47 0.07 18.19
CA MET A 23 19.05 0.37 18.01
C MET A 23 18.14 -0.84 18.20
N THR A 24 18.58 -2.05 17.85
CA THR A 24 17.72 -3.25 17.78
C THR A 24 18.17 -4.40 18.65
N GLY A 25 19.33 -4.27 19.34
CA GLY A 25 19.95 -5.39 20.03
C GLY A 25 20.55 -6.46 19.10
N GLY A 26 20.43 -6.28 17.81
CA GLY A 26 20.82 -7.21 16.77
C GLY A 26 19.65 -8.03 16.22
N MET A 27 19.93 -8.82 15.20
CA MET A 27 18.91 -9.68 14.60
C MET A 27 18.78 -10.99 15.41
N PRO A 28 17.56 -11.42 15.79
CA PRO A 28 17.36 -12.71 16.43
C PRO A 28 17.88 -13.85 15.55
N PHE A 29 18.70 -14.71 16.13
CA PHE A 29 19.39 -15.78 15.39
C PHE A 29 18.42 -16.68 14.61
N LEU A 30 17.32 -17.10 15.23
CA LEU A 30 16.32 -17.94 14.58
C LEU A 30 15.73 -17.29 13.33
N LEU A 31 15.41 -16.00 13.39
CA LEU A 31 14.86 -15.27 12.24
C LEU A 31 15.91 -15.09 11.13
N ALA A 32 17.17 -14.87 11.50
CA ALA A 32 18.28 -14.81 10.57
C ALA A 32 18.44 -16.14 9.82
N GLU A 33 18.46 -17.25 10.54
CA GLU A 33 18.62 -18.60 9.99
C GLU A 33 17.46 -18.97 9.06
N VAL A 34 16.20 -18.73 9.47
CA VAL A 34 15.03 -18.98 8.62
C VAL A 34 15.10 -18.17 7.34
N ASN A 35 15.44 -16.87 7.42
CA ASN A 35 15.58 -16.02 6.24
C ASN A 35 16.71 -16.53 5.31
N ALA A 36 17.85 -16.89 5.87
CA ALA A 36 18.97 -17.43 5.10
C ALA A 36 18.57 -18.71 4.35
N ARG A 37 17.93 -19.65 5.02
CA ARG A 37 17.44 -20.91 4.41
C ARG A 37 16.43 -20.66 3.30
N LEU A 38 15.46 -19.76 3.49
CA LEU A 38 14.48 -19.39 2.46
C LEU A 38 15.16 -18.83 1.20
N VAL A 39 16.18 -18.00 1.38
CA VAL A 39 16.93 -17.42 0.25
C VAL A 39 17.79 -18.47 -0.44
N LEU A 40 18.61 -19.21 0.33
CA LEU A 40 19.55 -20.19 -0.20
C LEU A 40 18.88 -21.39 -0.88
N SER A 41 17.69 -21.79 -0.39
CA SER A 41 16.90 -22.86 -1.01
C SER A 41 16.13 -22.43 -2.27
N GLY A 42 16.13 -21.15 -2.62
CA GLY A 42 15.35 -20.61 -3.73
C GLY A 42 13.86 -20.36 -3.42
N GLN A 43 13.33 -20.85 -2.29
CA GLN A 43 11.92 -20.71 -1.93
C GLN A 43 11.47 -19.24 -1.84
N ALA A 44 12.33 -18.33 -1.38
CA ALA A 44 12.04 -16.89 -1.36
C ALA A 44 11.76 -16.37 -2.79
N GLY A 45 12.51 -16.85 -3.78
CA GLY A 45 12.28 -16.52 -5.19
C GLY A 45 10.92 -16.97 -5.70
N ASP A 46 10.51 -18.18 -5.36
CA ASP A 46 9.23 -18.75 -5.78
C ASP A 46 8.04 -18.09 -5.08
N ILE A 47 8.17 -17.77 -3.79
CA ILE A 47 7.18 -16.98 -3.04
C ILE A 47 7.01 -15.61 -3.72
N ARG A 48 8.13 -14.94 -4.04
CA ARG A 48 8.11 -13.64 -4.72
C ARG A 48 7.39 -13.70 -6.08
N LYS A 49 7.68 -14.70 -6.90
CA LYS A 49 7.03 -14.88 -8.22
C LYS A 49 5.51 -15.04 -8.06
N ARG A 50 5.07 -15.90 -7.15
CA ARG A 50 3.64 -16.12 -6.86
C ARG A 50 2.97 -14.85 -6.33
N SER A 51 3.63 -14.13 -5.43
CA SER A 51 3.12 -12.86 -4.89
C SER A 51 2.96 -11.81 -5.97
N ILE A 52 3.93 -11.68 -6.89
CA ILE A 52 3.85 -10.74 -8.01
C ILE A 52 2.67 -11.10 -8.92
N ALA A 53 2.50 -12.36 -9.27
CA ALA A 53 1.38 -12.80 -10.13
C ALA A 53 0.02 -12.49 -9.49
N GLU A 54 -0.11 -12.75 -8.18
CA GLU A 54 -1.33 -12.42 -7.44
C GLU A 54 -1.59 -10.92 -7.36
N ILE A 55 -0.56 -10.11 -7.06
CA ILE A 55 -0.67 -8.65 -7.05
C ILE A 55 -1.09 -8.11 -8.43
N SER A 56 -0.49 -8.62 -9.51
CA SER A 56 -0.86 -8.21 -10.87
C SER A 56 -2.33 -8.50 -11.18
N ALA A 57 -2.84 -9.66 -10.76
CA ALA A 57 -4.25 -10.00 -10.94
C ALA A 57 -5.19 -9.08 -10.12
N ARG A 58 -4.80 -8.72 -8.90
CA ARG A 58 -5.55 -7.79 -8.05
C ARG A 58 -5.53 -6.36 -8.58
N ILE A 59 -4.39 -5.91 -9.12
CA ILE A 59 -4.30 -4.60 -9.78
C ILE A 59 -5.19 -4.54 -11.03
N ALA A 60 -5.34 -5.63 -11.77
CA ALA A 60 -6.26 -5.68 -12.91
C ALA A 60 -7.71 -5.40 -12.47
N ILE A 61 -8.17 -6.00 -11.37
CA ILE A 61 -9.50 -5.72 -10.79
C ILE A 61 -9.63 -4.23 -10.44
N VAL A 62 -8.62 -3.65 -9.79
CA VAL A 62 -8.63 -2.22 -9.45
C VAL A 62 -8.74 -1.35 -10.69
N ARG A 63 -7.95 -1.65 -11.74
CA ARG A 63 -7.98 -0.88 -12.99
C ARG A 63 -9.32 -0.93 -13.69
N GLU A 64 -9.93 -2.10 -13.73
CA GLU A 64 -11.25 -2.28 -14.30
C GLU A 64 -12.31 -1.51 -13.50
N THR A 65 -12.33 -1.67 -12.18
CA THR A 65 -13.34 -1.07 -11.32
C THR A 65 -13.20 0.45 -11.23
N LEU A 66 -11.98 0.99 -11.17
CA LEU A 66 -11.73 2.43 -11.08
C LEU A 66 -11.45 3.09 -12.44
N ALA A 67 -11.85 2.46 -13.53
CA ALA A 67 -11.73 3.07 -14.86
C ALA A 67 -12.42 4.45 -14.90
N GLY A 68 -11.70 5.46 -15.42
CA GLY A 68 -12.17 6.85 -15.48
C GLY A 68 -11.75 7.71 -14.28
N PHE A 69 -11.17 7.16 -13.24
CA PHE A 69 -10.58 7.92 -12.13
C PHE A 69 -9.06 7.97 -12.22
N ALA A 70 -8.47 9.06 -11.71
CA ALA A 70 -7.02 9.25 -11.72
C ALA A 70 -6.36 8.52 -10.55
N PHE A 71 -5.59 7.48 -10.82
CA PHE A 71 -4.80 6.78 -9.81
C PHE A 71 -3.43 6.34 -10.31
N LYS A 72 -2.51 6.13 -9.38
CA LYS A 72 -1.18 5.61 -9.62
C LYS A 72 -1.06 4.22 -9.02
N SER A 73 -0.63 3.26 -9.81
CA SER A 73 -0.35 1.89 -9.38
C SER A 73 0.76 1.28 -10.24
N HIS A 74 1.30 0.16 -9.77
CA HIS A 74 2.27 -0.62 -10.54
C HIS A 74 1.95 -2.11 -10.38
N ASP A 75 2.08 -2.90 -11.45
CA ASP A 75 1.66 -4.31 -11.49
C ASP A 75 2.31 -5.22 -10.43
N LYS A 76 3.44 -4.80 -9.88
CA LYS A 76 4.20 -5.57 -8.90
C LYS A 76 4.17 -4.97 -7.49
N VAL A 77 3.38 -3.91 -7.29
CA VAL A 77 3.31 -3.18 -6.02
C VAL A 77 1.91 -3.28 -5.43
N PRO A 78 1.76 -3.70 -4.16
CA PRO A 78 0.44 -3.95 -3.56
C PRO A 78 -0.25 -2.68 -3.04
N PHE A 79 0.06 -1.53 -3.60
CA PHE A 79 -0.50 -0.24 -3.19
C PHE A 79 -1.04 0.53 -4.39
N VAL A 80 -2.14 1.22 -4.15
CA VAL A 80 -2.77 2.14 -5.10
C VAL A 80 -2.86 3.50 -4.45
N TRP A 81 -2.46 4.53 -5.18
CA TRP A 81 -2.66 5.93 -4.80
C TRP A 81 -3.72 6.52 -5.72
N LEU A 82 -4.88 6.84 -5.14
CA LEU A 82 -6.01 7.41 -5.84
C LEU A 82 -6.07 8.91 -5.58
N THR A 83 -6.15 9.70 -6.64
CA THR A 83 -6.44 11.13 -6.55
C THR A 83 -7.96 11.30 -6.49
N LEU A 84 -8.42 11.98 -5.46
CA LEU A 84 -9.84 12.22 -5.27
C LEU A 84 -10.32 13.38 -6.16
N PRO A 85 -11.46 13.24 -6.82
CA PRO A 85 -12.11 14.36 -7.49
C PRO A 85 -12.75 15.30 -6.48
N ASP A 86 -12.94 16.56 -6.84
CA ASP A 86 -13.77 17.48 -6.08
C ASP A 86 -15.19 16.92 -5.92
N PRO A 87 -15.85 17.15 -4.79
CA PRO A 87 -15.43 17.92 -3.62
C PRO A 87 -14.76 17.08 -2.50
N TRP A 88 -14.31 15.88 -2.78
CA TRP A 88 -13.80 14.97 -1.76
C TRP A 88 -12.49 15.44 -1.12
N LEU A 89 -12.50 15.59 0.19
CA LEU A 89 -11.31 15.71 1.02
C LEU A 89 -10.85 14.33 1.46
N SER A 90 -9.53 14.12 1.55
CA SER A 90 -8.95 12.79 1.88
C SER A 90 -9.46 12.22 3.22
N GLY A 91 -9.55 13.05 4.26
CA GLY A 91 -10.06 12.63 5.58
C GLY A 91 -11.55 12.28 5.56
N THR A 92 -12.38 13.07 4.87
CA THR A 92 -13.82 12.81 4.75
C THR A 92 -14.08 11.53 3.96
N PHE A 93 -13.37 11.35 2.84
CA PHE A 93 -13.49 10.14 2.03
C PHE A 93 -13.04 8.88 2.79
N LYS A 94 -11.97 8.97 3.58
CA LYS A 94 -11.50 7.88 4.44
C LYS A 94 -12.58 7.46 5.44
N ASN A 95 -13.25 8.43 6.08
CA ASN A 95 -14.31 8.13 7.04
C ASN A 95 -15.51 7.49 6.35
N ALA A 96 -15.94 7.99 5.18
CA ALA A 96 -17.00 7.37 4.40
C ALA A 96 -16.66 5.92 4.00
N CYS A 97 -15.42 5.65 3.59
CA CYS A 97 -14.99 4.28 3.32
C CYS A 97 -15.05 3.39 4.58
N LEU A 98 -14.62 3.93 5.73
CA LEU A 98 -14.63 3.20 7.01
C LEU A 98 -16.07 2.80 7.42
N GLU A 99 -17.05 3.69 7.25
CA GLU A 99 -18.47 3.42 7.52
C GLU A 99 -19.01 2.26 6.67
N HIS A 100 -18.41 2.03 5.50
CA HIS A 100 -18.73 0.90 4.63
C HIS A 100 -17.77 -0.29 4.77
N GLY A 101 -16.97 -0.33 5.87
CA GLY A 101 -16.07 -1.44 6.17
C GLY A 101 -14.77 -1.48 5.36
N VAL A 102 -14.42 -0.40 4.65
CA VAL A 102 -13.21 -0.30 3.85
C VAL A 102 -12.16 0.57 4.53
N LEU A 103 -11.05 -0.03 4.93
CA LEU A 103 -9.93 0.67 5.57
C LEU A 103 -8.94 1.19 4.52
N ILE A 104 -8.77 2.51 4.50
CA ILE A 104 -7.81 3.20 3.65
C ILE A 104 -6.99 4.21 4.45
N ASN A 105 -5.91 4.69 3.86
CA ASN A 105 -5.06 5.72 4.44
C ASN A 105 -5.30 7.05 3.71
N ASP A 106 -5.40 8.15 4.46
CA ASP A 106 -5.38 9.50 3.91
C ASP A 106 -3.94 9.96 3.61
N GLU A 107 -3.80 11.06 2.88
CA GLU A 107 -2.49 11.60 2.51
C GLU A 107 -1.67 12.08 3.70
N ASP A 108 -2.32 12.52 4.80
CA ASP A 108 -1.64 13.10 5.94
C ASP A 108 -0.71 12.11 6.65
N GLN A 109 -1.01 10.81 6.53
CA GLN A 109 -0.15 9.75 7.07
C GLN A 109 1.20 9.61 6.35
N PHE A 110 1.35 10.25 5.19
CA PHE A 110 2.56 10.16 4.35
C PHE A 110 3.28 11.50 4.19
N LYS A 111 2.75 12.58 4.77
CA LYS A 111 3.40 13.90 4.75
C LYS A 111 4.63 13.91 5.65
N ALA A 112 5.73 14.41 5.11
CA ALA A 112 6.95 14.66 5.86
C ALA A 112 6.89 16.09 6.45
N GLY A 113 6.53 16.19 7.73
CA GLY A 113 6.41 17.47 8.43
C GLY A 113 5.08 18.18 8.19
N ARG A 114 5.02 19.46 8.58
CA ARG A 114 3.84 20.32 8.35
C ARG A 114 3.94 20.92 6.96
N SER A 115 3.04 20.54 6.07
CA SER A 115 2.88 21.12 4.73
C SER A 115 1.45 21.59 4.58
N GLU A 116 1.26 22.80 4.08
CA GLU A 116 -0.04 23.35 3.71
C GLU A 116 -0.53 22.77 2.38
N GLN A 117 0.35 22.13 1.61
CA GLN A 117 -0.02 21.55 0.33
C GLN A 117 -0.84 20.27 0.53
N THR A 118 -2.05 20.28 -0.01
CA THR A 118 -2.97 19.14 -0.05
C THR A 118 -3.06 18.60 -1.46
N PHE A 119 -3.01 17.29 -1.60
CA PHE A 119 -3.09 16.59 -2.90
C PHE A 119 -4.42 15.86 -3.07
N HIS A 120 -5.30 15.91 -2.07
CA HIS A 120 -6.59 15.20 -2.04
C HIS A 120 -6.45 13.74 -2.45
N GLY A 121 -5.43 13.07 -1.91
CA GLY A 121 -5.09 11.71 -2.26
C GLY A 121 -5.36 10.72 -1.13
N ILE A 122 -5.71 9.50 -1.50
CA ILE A 122 -5.79 8.37 -0.57
C ILE A 122 -4.91 7.23 -1.05
N ARG A 123 -4.45 6.42 -0.10
CA ARG A 123 -3.74 5.18 -0.39
C ARG A 123 -4.48 3.99 0.19
N PHE A 124 -4.61 2.92 -0.58
CA PHE A 124 -5.07 1.64 -0.09
C PHE A 124 -4.18 0.49 -0.54
N GLY A 125 -4.18 -0.57 0.28
CA GLY A 125 -3.40 -1.78 0.04
C GLY A 125 -4.28 -2.92 -0.42
N ILE A 126 -3.78 -3.73 -1.35
CA ILE A 126 -4.50 -4.87 -1.93
C ILE A 126 -3.90 -6.23 -1.53
N SER A 127 -2.92 -6.25 -0.62
CA SER A 127 -2.28 -7.50 -0.19
C SER A 127 -2.93 -8.16 1.02
N GLN A 128 -3.63 -7.40 1.85
CA GLN A 128 -4.22 -7.87 3.10
C GLN A 128 -5.48 -8.76 2.92
N PRO A 129 -6.41 -8.42 2.03
CA PRO A 129 -7.59 -9.27 1.81
C PRO A 129 -7.20 -10.68 1.38
N LYS A 130 -7.90 -11.68 1.93
CA LYS A 130 -7.56 -13.09 1.67
C LYS A 130 -7.89 -13.51 0.24
N GLN A 131 -9.01 -13.03 -0.29
CA GLN A 131 -9.53 -13.41 -1.60
C GLN A 131 -9.58 -12.21 -2.55
N ARG A 132 -9.56 -12.47 -3.85
CA ARG A 132 -9.75 -11.45 -4.89
C ARG A 132 -11.16 -10.84 -4.83
N LYS A 133 -12.14 -11.62 -4.39
CA LYS A 133 -13.52 -11.16 -4.18
C LYS A 133 -13.55 -9.99 -3.18
N ASP A 134 -12.84 -10.10 -2.07
CA ASP A 134 -12.77 -9.05 -1.05
C ASP A 134 -12.18 -7.75 -1.64
N ILE A 135 -11.21 -7.87 -2.57
CA ILE A 135 -10.67 -6.71 -3.29
C ILE A 135 -11.73 -6.09 -4.18
N ALA A 136 -12.45 -6.91 -4.97
CA ALA A 136 -13.48 -6.43 -5.86
C ALA A 136 -14.59 -5.69 -5.09
N GLU A 137 -15.05 -6.26 -3.97
CA GLU A 137 -16.05 -5.66 -3.11
C GLU A 137 -15.58 -4.34 -2.49
N GLY A 138 -14.36 -4.32 -1.94
CA GLY A 138 -13.80 -3.10 -1.35
C GLY A 138 -13.58 -1.97 -2.36
N VAL A 139 -13.09 -2.30 -3.55
CA VAL A 139 -12.89 -1.30 -4.62
C VAL A 139 -14.23 -0.85 -5.22
N ALA A 140 -15.24 -1.72 -5.27
CA ALA A 140 -16.59 -1.33 -5.67
C ALA A 140 -17.23 -0.33 -4.72
N VAL A 141 -16.99 -0.45 -3.41
CA VAL A 141 -17.40 0.56 -2.42
C VAL A 141 -16.71 1.89 -2.69
N ILE A 142 -15.39 1.89 -2.91
CA ILE A 142 -14.63 3.10 -3.27
C ILE A 142 -15.23 3.75 -4.52
N ARG A 143 -15.49 2.96 -5.57
CA ARG A 143 -16.08 3.42 -6.82
C ARG A 143 -17.44 4.07 -6.59
N ARG A 144 -18.34 3.42 -5.86
CA ARG A 144 -19.65 3.95 -5.55
C ARG A 144 -19.59 5.29 -4.84
N LEU A 145 -18.76 5.43 -3.80
CA LEU A 145 -18.61 6.69 -3.08
C LEU A 145 -18.07 7.82 -3.97
N LEU A 146 -17.16 7.51 -4.89
CA LEU A 146 -16.66 8.48 -5.86
C LEU A 146 -17.79 8.96 -6.81
N ASP A 147 -18.64 8.05 -7.26
CA ASP A 147 -19.75 8.35 -8.15
C ASP A 147 -20.87 9.13 -7.40
N GLU A 148 -21.20 8.77 -6.16
CA GLU A 148 -22.18 9.46 -5.30
C GLU A 148 -21.75 10.90 -4.97
N GLY A 149 -20.47 11.12 -4.66
CA GLY A 149 -19.94 12.47 -4.42
C GLY A 149 -20.04 13.38 -5.65
N ARG A 150 -19.90 12.85 -6.86
CA ARG A 150 -20.16 13.56 -8.11
C ARG A 150 -21.63 13.93 -8.26
N ALA A 151 -22.52 12.98 -8.05
CA ALA A 151 -23.97 13.20 -8.18
C ALA A 151 -24.50 14.23 -7.17
N GLY A 152 -23.96 14.23 -5.95
CA GLY A 152 -24.32 15.22 -4.92
C GLY A 152 -23.91 16.64 -5.28
N TYR A 153 -22.78 16.82 -5.98
CA TYR A 153 -22.30 18.15 -6.40
C TYR A 153 -23.06 18.68 -7.61
N ASP A 154 -23.34 17.82 -8.59
CA ASP A 154 -24.10 18.18 -9.79
C ASP A 154 -25.56 18.55 -9.49
N SER A 155 -26.11 18.15 -8.32
CA SER A 155 -27.46 18.51 -7.89
C SER A 155 -27.55 19.86 -7.18
N PHE A 156 -26.44 20.49 -6.82
CA PHE A 156 -26.35 21.84 -6.20
C PHE A 156 -25.79 22.90 -7.12
N SER A 157 -25.38 22.56 -8.33
CA SER A 157 -24.91 23.47 -9.38
C SER A 157 -26.00 23.75 -10.42
#